data_37c0710553764059841411400b92211b
#
_entry.id   37c0710553764059841411400b92211b
#
_cell.length_a   1.000
_cell.length_b   1.000
_cell.length_c   1.000
_cell.angle_alpha   90.00
_cell.angle_beta   90.00
_cell.angle_gamma   90.00
#
_symmetry.space_group_name_H-M   'P 1'
#
loop_
_entity.id
_entity.type
_entity.pdbx_description
1 polymer ?
#
loop_
_entity_poly.entity_id
_entity_poly.type
_entity_poly.pdbx_seq_one_letter_code
_entity_poly.pdbx_strand_id
1 'polypeptide(L)'
;TEDDIKNEYRKIFLTKNSVESILEVQHSNDGNYDTGNGHKLDRDAAAPHFTGTIAAYTPTQNHVDEYGMREGYTYDKNNPYVGRDYRFYANVLYDGSEYNGHKMDIHYTRTGNTEVAGEDLTQYGESETASYTRTGYYMGKFVDETQKIDKDETYASKQNYIIWRYAEALLDYAEVMFRLGEENTALA
;
A
#
# COMPACT_ATOMS: atom_id res chain seq x y z
N THR A 1 17.83 8.09 -2.62
CA THR A 1 17.60 7.45 -1.30
C THR A 1 16.54 6.36 -1.40
N GLU A 2 16.37 5.55 -0.38
CA GLU A 2 15.32 4.52 -0.27
C GLU A 2 13.93 5.13 -0.32
N ASP A 3 13.75 6.26 0.34
CA ASP A 3 12.50 7.02 0.32
C ASP A 3 12.17 7.59 -1.05
N ASP A 4 13.17 8.02 -1.81
CA ASP A 4 12.95 8.50 -3.18
C ASP A 4 12.40 7.37 -4.06
N ILE A 5 12.99 6.16 -3.98
CA ILE A 5 12.55 5.00 -4.76
C ILE A 5 11.13 4.59 -4.36
N LYS A 6 10.84 4.54 -3.06
CA LYS A 6 9.50 4.27 -2.53
C LYS A 6 8.46 5.24 -3.08
N ASN A 7 8.77 6.53 -3.01
CA ASN A 7 7.87 7.59 -3.43
C ASN A 7 7.65 7.59 -4.94
N GLU A 8 8.71 7.41 -5.75
CA GLU A 8 8.57 7.32 -7.21
C GLU A 8 7.75 6.08 -7.63
N TYR A 9 7.94 4.95 -6.96
CA TYR A 9 7.13 3.76 -7.22
C TYR A 9 5.65 3.97 -6.88
N ARG A 10 5.34 4.63 -5.76
CA ARG A 10 3.95 4.95 -5.37
C ARG A 10 3.28 5.91 -6.36
N LYS A 11 4.01 6.87 -6.91
CA LYS A 11 3.49 7.81 -7.92
C LYS A 11 2.90 7.09 -9.14
N ILE A 12 3.41 5.92 -9.52
CA ILE A 12 2.85 5.11 -10.61
C ILE A 12 1.34 4.90 -10.43
N PHE A 13 0.91 4.64 -9.18
CA PHE A 13 -0.47 4.31 -8.86
C PHE A 13 -1.34 5.52 -8.50
N LEU A 14 -0.72 6.66 -8.22
CA LEU A 14 -1.41 7.88 -7.81
C LEU A 14 -1.50 8.92 -8.95
N THR A 15 -0.65 8.78 -9.99
CA THR A 15 -0.63 9.68 -11.13
C THR A 15 -1.56 9.16 -12.23
N LYS A 16 -2.59 9.95 -12.55
CA LYS A 16 -3.53 9.63 -13.62
C LYS A 16 -2.87 9.72 -14.98
N ASN A 17 -3.23 8.81 -15.89
CA ASN A 17 -2.77 8.80 -17.28
C ASN A 17 -1.25 8.92 -17.39
N SER A 18 -0.52 8.23 -16.50
CA SER A 18 0.93 8.21 -16.52
C SER A 18 1.44 7.46 -17.75
N VAL A 19 2.73 7.65 -18.08
CA VAL A 19 3.39 6.90 -19.17
C VAL A 19 3.44 5.39 -18.90
N GLU A 20 3.27 4.99 -17.67
CA GLU A 20 3.22 3.59 -17.25
C GLU A 20 1.83 2.96 -17.49
N SER A 21 0.77 3.76 -17.55
CA SER A 21 -0.61 3.27 -17.68
C SER A 21 -0.95 3.03 -19.14
N ILE A 22 -1.35 1.78 -19.48
CA ILE A 22 -1.86 1.42 -20.81
C ILE A 22 -3.39 1.46 -20.80
N LEU A 23 -4.02 0.93 -19.75
CA LEU A 23 -5.46 0.92 -19.58
C LEU A 23 -5.82 1.19 -18.13
N GLU A 24 -6.65 2.19 -17.90
CA GLU A 24 -7.13 2.53 -16.56
C GLU A 24 -8.58 2.99 -16.54
N VAL A 25 -9.26 2.72 -15.44
CA VAL A 25 -10.58 3.28 -15.15
C VAL A 25 -10.39 4.68 -14.59
N GLN A 26 -11.01 5.66 -15.24
CA GLN A 26 -10.94 7.05 -14.81
C GLN A 26 -11.88 7.30 -13.64
N HIS A 27 -11.35 7.92 -12.60
CA HIS A 27 -12.13 8.37 -11.45
C HIS A 27 -12.01 9.88 -11.27
N SER A 28 -13.04 10.51 -10.78
CA SER A 28 -13.04 11.93 -10.43
C SER A 28 -13.66 12.12 -9.05
N ASN A 29 -13.17 13.11 -8.34
CA ASN A 29 -13.78 13.51 -7.07
C ASN A 29 -14.81 14.62 -7.36
N ASP A 30 -16.05 14.25 -7.60
CA ASP A 30 -17.19 15.16 -7.61
C ASP A 30 -18.05 15.01 -6.34
N GLY A 31 -17.55 14.23 -5.36
CA GLY A 31 -18.05 14.21 -3.99
C GLY A 31 -19.41 13.55 -3.78
N ASN A 32 -20.07 13.08 -4.83
CA ASN A 32 -21.41 12.53 -4.71
C ASN A 32 -21.45 11.02 -5.01
N TYR A 33 -21.95 10.25 -4.07
CA TYR A 33 -22.15 8.81 -4.18
C TYR A 33 -23.03 8.41 -5.40
N ASP A 34 -24.06 9.19 -5.68
CA ASP A 34 -25.06 8.88 -6.72
C ASP A 34 -24.64 9.34 -8.11
N THR A 35 -23.76 10.32 -8.21
CA THR A 35 -23.34 10.95 -9.48
C THR A 35 -21.83 10.99 -9.65
N GLY A 36 -21.08 10.71 -8.59
CA GLY A 36 -19.64 10.81 -8.57
C GLY A 36 -18.93 9.57 -9.10
N ASN A 37 -17.83 9.80 -9.81
CA ASN A 37 -16.94 8.76 -10.27
C ASN A 37 -15.79 8.49 -9.27
N GLY A 38 -15.95 8.90 -8.02
CA GLY A 38 -15.02 8.61 -6.92
C GLY A 38 -15.18 7.18 -6.40
N HIS A 39 -14.23 6.75 -5.60
CA HIS A 39 -14.26 5.44 -4.94
C HIS A 39 -13.84 5.52 -3.46
N LYS A 40 -13.87 4.39 -2.76
CA LYS A 40 -13.67 4.32 -1.30
C LYS A 40 -12.26 3.89 -0.88
N LEU A 41 -11.33 3.71 -1.80
CA LEU A 41 -10.11 2.98 -1.50
C LEU A 41 -9.30 3.59 -0.35
N ASP A 42 -9.13 4.92 -0.34
CA ASP A 42 -8.38 5.57 0.74
C ASP A 42 -9.07 5.38 2.10
N ARG A 43 -10.41 5.48 2.15
CA ARG A 43 -11.16 5.20 3.35
C ARG A 43 -11.02 3.74 3.81
N ASP A 44 -11.15 2.82 2.87
CA ASP A 44 -11.24 1.39 3.18
C ASP A 44 -9.87 0.76 3.46
N ALA A 45 -8.79 1.34 2.95
CA ALA A 45 -7.45 0.77 3.02
C ALA A 45 -6.44 1.57 3.85
N ALA A 46 -6.64 2.88 4.04
CA ALA A 46 -5.71 3.70 4.79
C ALA A 46 -5.62 3.30 6.28
N ALA A 47 -4.49 3.60 6.87
CA ALA A 47 -4.26 3.37 8.29
C ALA A 47 -5.17 4.25 9.17
N PRO A 48 -5.54 3.79 10.38
CA PRO A 48 -6.57 4.43 11.21
C PRO A 48 -6.18 5.77 11.81
N HIS A 49 -4.92 6.18 11.72
CA HIS A 49 -4.45 7.50 12.18
C HIS A 49 -5.18 8.66 11.49
N PHE A 50 -5.87 8.39 10.40
CA PHE A 50 -6.68 9.35 9.67
C PHE A 50 -8.16 9.15 9.99
N THR A 51 -8.86 10.24 10.26
CA THR A 51 -10.30 10.20 10.56
C THR A 51 -11.07 9.59 9.40
N GLY A 52 -12.04 8.74 9.72
CA GLY A 52 -12.93 8.14 8.72
C GLY A 52 -12.42 6.88 8.03
N THR A 53 -11.18 6.44 8.29
CA THR A 53 -10.66 5.18 7.74
C THR A 53 -11.19 3.96 8.47
N ILE A 54 -11.29 2.83 7.79
CA ILE A 54 -11.82 1.58 8.38
C ILE A 54 -10.86 0.39 8.29
N ALA A 55 -9.70 0.54 7.65
CA ALA A 55 -8.68 -0.51 7.49
C ALA A 55 -9.25 -1.88 7.06
N ALA A 56 -10.19 -1.87 6.10
CA ALA A 56 -10.87 -3.08 5.65
C ALA A 56 -9.96 -4.00 4.82
N TYR A 57 -8.95 -3.42 4.18
CA TYR A 57 -7.99 -4.15 3.35
C TYR A 57 -6.61 -4.07 3.98
N THR A 58 -6.14 -5.21 4.50
CA THR A 58 -4.82 -5.29 5.14
C THR A 58 -4.00 -6.43 4.55
N PRO A 59 -2.69 -6.22 4.25
CA PRO A 59 -1.83 -7.28 3.76
C PRO A 59 -1.71 -8.42 4.76
N THR A 60 -1.66 -9.65 4.26
CA THR A 60 -1.38 -10.83 5.09
C THR A 60 0.12 -11.05 5.22
N GLN A 61 0.57 -11.81 6.25
CA GLN A 61 1.97 -12.19 6.41
C GLN A 61 2.49 -12.93 5.16
N ASN A 62 1.71 -13.84 4.58
CA ASN A 62 2.10 -14.56 3.37
C ASN A 62 2.39 -13.59 2.20
N HIS A 63 1.58 -12.55 2.03
CA HIS A 63 1.84 -11.53 1.02
C HIS A 63 3.12 -10.74 1.33
N VAL A 64 3.37 -10.43 2.59
CA VAL A 64 4.62 -9.75 3.01
C VAL A 64 5.84 -10.62 2.76
N ASP A 65 5.74 -11.92 2.97
CA ASP A 65 6.85 -12.86 2.78
C ASP A 65 7.24 -13.04 1.29
N GLU A 66 6.33 -12.77 0.36
CA GLU A 66 6.62 -12.78 -1.09
C GLU A 66 7.57 -11.64 -1.53
N TYR A 67 7.71 -10.59 -0.73
CA TYR A 67 8.74 -9.58 -0.99
C TYR A 67 10.11 -10.12 -0.57
N GLY A 68 10.96 -10.36 -1.56
CA GLY A 68 12.31 -10.87 -1.35
C GLY A 68 13.24 -9.91 -0.60
N MET A 69 14.45 -10.37 -0.38
CA MET A 69 15.54 -9.55 0.14
C MET A 69 16.34 -8.95 -1.01
N ARG A 70 16.83 -7.73 -0.84
CA ARG A 70 17.76 -7.10 -1.78
C ARG A 70 19.10 -7.83 -1.78
N GLU A 71 19.85 -7.68 -2.85
CA GLU A 71 21.21 -8.20 -2.94
C GLU A 71 22.07 -7.71 -1.75
N GLY A 72 22.81 -8.63 -1.14
CA GLY A 72 23.66 -8.37 0.03
C GLY A 72 22.91 -8.41 1.36
N TYR A 73 21.60 -8.63 1.37
CA TYR A 73 20.81 -8.76 2.60
C TYR A 73 20.29 -10.18 2.78
N THR A 74 20.25 -10.62 4.03
CA THR A 74 19.59 -11.85 4.45
C THR A 74 18.51 -11.55 5.47
N TYR A 75 17.46 -12.36 5.48
CA TYR A 75 16.36 -12.18 6.43
C TYR A 75 16.85 -12.36 7.88
N ASP A 76 16.56 -11.39 8.72
CA ASP A 76 16.75 -11.43 10.16
C ASP A 76 15.40 -11.29 10.86
N LYS A 77 15.03 -12.33 11.63
CA LYS A 77 13.76 -12.34 12.38
C LYS A 77 13.65 -11.23 13.44
N ASN A 78 14.78 -10.71 13.91
CA ASN A 78 14.80 -9.62 14.90
C ASN A 78 14.68 -8.24 14.23
N ASN A 79 14.95 -8.18 12.92
CA ASN A 79 14.86 -6.98 12.09
C ASN A 79 14.19 -7.33 10.75
N PRO A 80 12.94 -7.80 10.77
CA PRO A 80 12.30 -8.46 9.62
C PRO A 80 12.06 -7.53 8.42
N TYR A 81 12.19 -6.24 8.63
CA TYR A 81 11.90 -5.21 7.63
C TYR A 81 13.16 -4.61 7.00
N VAL A 82 14.35 -4.90 7.52
CA VAL A 82 15.60 -4.37 6.98
C VAL A 82 16.02 -5.11 5.72
N GLY A 83 16.40 -4.38 4.67
CA GLY A 83 16.94 -4.96 3.43
C GLY A 83 15.91 -5.66 2.53
N ARG A 84 14.64 -5.41 2.71
CA ARG A 84 13.56 -5.93 1.84
C ARG A 84 13.61 -5.27 0.45
N ASP A 85 12.96 -5.91 -0.53
CA ASP A 85 12.67 -5.32 -1.83
C ASP A 85 12.05 -3.92 -1.66
N TYR A 86 12.43 -2.97 -2.49
CA TYR A 86 11.90 -1.59 -2.41
C TYR A 86 10.37 -1.51 -2.55
N ARG A 87 9.77 -2.44 -3.29
CA ARG A 87 8.31 -2.53 -3.43
C ARG A 87 7.61 -2.85 -2.12
N PHE A 88 8.27 -3.57 -1.21
CA PHE A 88 7.74 -3.79 0.14
C PHE A 88 7.47 -2.46 0.85
N TYR A 89 8.47 -1.59 0.91
CA TYR A 89 8.34 -0.29 1.59
C TYR A 89 7.32 0.65 0.94
N ALA A 90 7.07 0.48 -0.35
CA ALA A 90 6.07 1.27 -1.06
C ALA A 90 4.64 0.74 -0.88
N ASN A 91 4.50 -0.57 -0.74
CA ASN A 91 3.19 -1.23 -0.78
C ASN A 91 2.62 -1.58 0.59
N VAL A 92 3.49 -1.69 1.61
CA VAL A 92 3.12 -2.19 2.94
C VAL A 92 3.56 -1.20 4.01
N LEU A 93 2.63 -0.83 4.89
CA LEU A 93 2.95 -0.14 6.13
C LEU A 93 3.10 -1.19 7.24
N TYR A 94 4.17 -1.06 8.01
CA TYR A 94 4.57 -1.99 9.06
C TYR A 94 4.99 -1.22 10.32
N ASP A 95 5.17 -1.88 11.42
CA ASP A 95 5.61 -1.26 12.67
C ASP A 95 6.91 -0.47 12.51
N GLY A 96 6.87 0.81 12.85
CA GLY A 96 7.99 1.74 12.69
C GLY A 96 8.15 2.35 11.30
N SER A 97 7.32 2.00 10.31
CA SER A 97 7.31 2.68 9.00
C SER A 97 6.73 4.10 9.11
N GLU A 98 7.06 4.95 8.15
CA GLU A 98 6.57 6.32 8.09
C GLU A 98 5.40 6.43 7.11
N TYR A 99 4.32 7.09 7.55
CA TYR A 99 3.13 7.37 6.76
C TYR A 99 2.62 8.78 7.05
N ASN A 100 2.67 9.65 6.05
CA ASN A 100 2.27 11.05 6.15
C ASN A 100 2.85 11.78 7.38
N GLY A 101 4.14 11.58 7.66
CA GLY A 101 4.85 12.20 8.79
C GLY A 101 4.54 11.58 10.16
N HIS A 102 3.72 10.52 10.21
CA HIS A 102 3.44 9.73 11.38
C HIS A 102 4.25 8.42 11.35
N LYS A 103 4.92 8.11 12.44
CA LYS A 103 5.62 6.83 12.60
C LYS A 103 4.65 5.80 13.14
N MET A 104 4.37 4.78 12.33
CA MET A 104 3.40 3.73 12.65
C MET A 104 3.80 2.94 13.90
N ASP A 105 2.86 2.80 14.82
CA ASP A 105 2.98 2.05 16.07
C ASP A 105 2.00 0.85 16.03
N ILE A 106 2.45 -0.24 15.41
CA ILE A 106 1.64 -1.44 15.11
C ILE A 106 2.16 -2.64 15.93
N HIS A 107 2.48 -2.45 17.18
CA HIS A 107 2.95 -3.53 18.03
C HIS A 107 2.20 -3.58 19.37
N TYR A 108 2.29 -4.72 20.06
CA TYR A 108 1.86 -4.87 21.43
C TYR A 108 3.07 -4.84 22.36
N THR A 109 3.03 -3.94 23.33
CA THR A 109 4.01 -3.93 24.43
C THR A 109 3.44 -4.71 25.61
N ARG A 110 4.21 -5.65 26.12
CA ARG A 110 3.83 -6.42 27.32
C ARG A 110 4.55 -5.89 28.56
N THR A 111 3.78 -5.43 29.53
CA THR A 111 4.29 -5.01 30.84
C THR A 111 3.65 -5.88 31.91
N GLY A 112 4.42 -6.85 32.44
CA GLY A 112 3.88 -7.86 33.35
C GLY A 112 2.83 -8.75 32.66
N ASN A 113 1.60 -8.73 33.19
CA ASN A 113 0.46 -9.46 32.59
C ASN A 113 -0.44 -8.59 31.72
N THR A 114 -0.09 -7.34 31.50
CA THR A 114 -0.88 -6.40 30.69
C THR A 114 -0.26 -6.25 29.32
N GLU A 115 -1.08 -6.43 28.29
CA GLU A 115 -0.72 -6.08 26.90
C GLU A 115 -1.30 -4.71 26.59
N VAL A 116 -0.44 -3.82 26.08
CA VAL A 116 -0.80 -2.49 25.63
C VAL A 116 -0.61 -2.44 24.13
N ALA A 117 -1.69 -2.16 23.41
CA ALA A 117 -1.65 -1.96 21.96
C ALA A 117 -0.97 -0.64 21.61
N GLY A 118 -0.17 -0.64 20.57
CA GLY A 118 0.32 0.57 19.95
C GLY A 118 -0.81 1.45 19.43
N GLU A 119 -0.48 2.70 19.15
CA GLU A 119 -1.48 3.70 18.75
C GLU A 119 -2.26 3.26 17.50
N ASP A 120 -1.58 2.71 16.50
CA ASP A 120 -2.18 2.27 15.24
C ASP A 120 -2.82 0.87 15.29
N LEU A 121 -2.87 0.24 16.47
CA LEU A 121 -3.66 -0.97 16.76
C LEU A 121 -4.92 -0.67 17.56
N THR A 122 -5.20 0.60 17.84
CA THR A 122 -6.38 1.03 18.55
C THR A 122 -7.43 1.61 17.62
N GLN A 123 -8.67 1.59 18.06
CA GLN A 123 -9.77 2.19 17.33
C GLN A 123 -9.70 3.72 17.47
N TYR A 124 -9.65 4.43 16.34
CA TYR A 124 -9.75 5.88 16.29
C TYR A 124 -11.21 6.35 16.18
N GLY A 125 -11.57 7.28 17.05
CA GLY A 125 -12.86 7.95 17.03
C GLY A 125 -14.02 7.12 17.56
N GLU A 126 -15.23 7.63 17.34
CA GLU A 126 -16.49 7.07 17.88
C GLU A 126 -17.08 5.93 17.04
N SER A 127 -16.36 5.44 16.03
CA SER A 127 -16.85 4.36 15.18
C SER A 127 -16.79 3.03 15.90
N GLU A 128 -17.93 2.36 16.03
CA GLU A 128 -18.02 1.00 16.57
C GLU A 128 -17.42 -0.07 15.66
N THR A 129 -17.06 0.29 14.42
CA THR A 129 -16.39 -0.61 13.47
C THR A 129 -14.90 -0.64 13.75
N ALA A 130 -14.33 -1.83 13.84
CA ALA A 130 -12.91 -2.03 14.04
C ALA A 130 -12.12 -1.35 12.91
N SER A 131 -11.38 -0.31 13.24
CA SER A 131 -10.66 0.53 12.29
C SER A 131 -9.16 0.25 12.32
N TYR A 132 -8.73 -0.94 12.70
CA TYR A 132 -7.32 -1.32 12.81
C TYR A 132 -7.04 -2.68 12.17
N THR A 133 -5.78 -2.89 11.81
CA THR A 133 -5.33 -4.11 11.16
C THR A 133 -5.50 -5.35 12.05
N ARG A 134 -5.82 -6.48 11.42
CA ARG A 134 -5.82 -7.81 12.04
C ARG A 134 -4.53 -8.59 11.75
N THR A 135 -3.69 -8.07 10.88
CA THR A 135 -2.48 -8.75 10.38
C THR A 135 -1.18 -8.11 10.84
N GLY A 136 -1.24 -6.93 11.46
CA GLY A 136 -0.07 -6.14 11.82
C GLY A 136 0.47 -5.29 10.66
N TYR A 137 -0.25 -5.20 9.56
CA TYR A 137 0.14 -4.44 8.37
C TYR A 137 -1.00 -3.59 7.87
N TYR A 138 -0.66 -2.48 7.19
CA TYR A 138 -1.60 -1.67 6.42
C TYR A 138 -1.16 -1.57 4.98
N MET A 139 -2.10 -1.24 4.09
CA MET A 139 -1.84 -1.06 2.69
C MET A 139 -1.26 0.33 2.42
N GLY A 140 -0.08 0.39 1.78
CA GLY A 140 0.51 1.64 1.28
C GLY A 140 0.28 1.84 -0.22
N LYS A 141 0.14 0.74 -0.97
CA LYS A 141 -0.11 0.78 -2.42
C LYS A 141 -1.49 1.35 -2.71
N PHE A 142 -1.59 2.20 -3.71
CA PHE A 142 -2.81 2.90 -4.17
C PHE A 142 -3.39 3.93 -3.19
N VAL A 143 -2.97 3.96 -1.94
CA VAL A 143 -3.49 4.90 -0.95
C VAL A 143 -2.75 6.23 -1.06
N ASP A 144 -3.50 7.31 -1.18
CA ASP A 144 -2.96 8.66 -1.19
C ASP A 144 -2.89 9.21 0.24
N GLU A 145 -1.70 9.14 0.83
CA GLU A 145 -1.48 9.61 2.21
C GLU A 145 -1.69 11.11 2.42
N THR A 146 -1.81 11.88 1.34
CA THR A 146 -2.08 13.32 1.41
C THR A 146 -3.57 13.65 1.47
N GLN A 147 -4.44 12.68 1.20
CA GLN A 147 -5.88 12.87 1.27
C GLN A 147 -6.35 12.99 2.73
N LYS A 148 -7.17 13.98 2.97
CA LYS A 148 -7.97 14.04 4.20
C LYS A 148 -9.26 13.28 3.94
N ILE A 149 -9.47 12.21 4.69
CA ILE A 149 -10.68 11.42 4.58
C ILE A 149 -11.62 11.91 5.69
N ASP A 150 -12.66 12.62 5.31
CA ASP A 150 -13.76 12.93 6.21
C ASP A 150 -14.67 11.69 6.31
N LYS A 151 -15.20 11.44 7.50
CA LYS A 151 -16.16 10.35 7.73
C LYS A 151 -17.40 10.45 6.84
N ASP A 152 -17.76 11.67 6.44
CA ASP A 152 -18.91 11.97 5.61
C ASP A 152 -18.57 11.94 4.10
N GLU A 153 -17.27 11.94 3.73
CA GLU A 153 -16.77 11.89 2.34
C GLU A 153 -16.31 10.49 1.95
N THR A 154 -17.21 9.53 2.00
CA THR A 154 -16.89 8.11 1.78
C THR A 154 -16.26 7.80 0.43
N TYR A 155 -16.52 8.61 -0.60
CA TYR A 155 -16.08 8.41 -1.99
C TYR A 155 -15.06 9.47 -2.45
N ALA A 156 -14.22 9.93 -1.54
CA ALA A 156 -13.24 10.97 -1.82
C ALA A 156 -12.03 10.52 -2.64
N SER A 157 -11.79 9.22 -2.76
CA SER A 157 -10.68 8.69 -3.56
C SER A 157 -10.89 8.94 -5.03
N LYS A 158 -9.89 9.55 -5.67
CA LYS A 158 -9.96 10.00 -7.07
C LYS A 158 -8.88 9.40 -7.97
N GLN A 159 -7.93 8.67 -7.40
CA GLN A 159 -6.88 8.01 -8.17
C GLN A 159 -7.50 6.98 -9.12
N ASN A 160 -6.97 6.93 -10.35
CA ASN A 160 -7.46 5.98 -11.34
C ASN A 160 -7.10 4.54 -10.95
N TYR A 161 -7.91 3.59 -11.37
CA TYR A 161 -7.60 2.18 -11.20
C TYR A 161 -6.93 1.65 -12.47
N ILE A 162 -5.62 1.34 -12.37
CA ILE A 162 -4.84 0.80 -13.47
C ILE A 162 -5.18 -0.67 -13.67
N ILE A 163 -5.75 -1.00 -14.84
CA ILE A 163 -6.08 -2.36 -15.23
C ILE A 163 -4.87 -3.03 -15.86
N TRP A 164 -4.16 -2.30 -16.74
CA TRP A 164 -2.99 -2.78 -17.45
C TRP A 164 -1.93 -1.71 -17.56
N ARG A 165 -0.70 -2.06 -17.26
CA ARG A 165 0.42 -1.13 -17.26
C ARG A 165 1.63 -1.67 -18.03
N TYR A 166 2.54 -0.78 -18.40
CA TYR A 166 3.68 -1.07 -19.25
C TYR A 166 4.60 -2.17 -18.69
N ALA A 167 4.82 -2.21 -17.37
CA ALA A 167 5.60 -3.27 -16.73
C ALA A 167 5.03 -4.68 -16.98
N GLU A 168 3.70 -4.84 -17.02
CA GLU A 168 3.06 -6.12 -17.36
C GLU A 168 3.36 -6.51 -18.82
N ALA A 169 3.21 -5.57 -19.75
CA ALA A 169 3.55 -5.82 -21.16
C ALA A 169 5.03 -6.23 -21.35
N LEU A 170 5.95 -5.65 -20.55
CA LEU A 170 7.36 -6.05 -20.57
C LEU A 170 7.56 -7.47 -20.03
N LEU A 171 6.85 -7.84 -18.96
CA LEU A 171 6.91 -9.19 -18.40
C LEU A 171 6.34 -10.23 -19.38
N ASP A 172 5.22 -9.93 -20.02
CA ASP A 172 4.63 -10.78 -21.06
C ASP A 172 5.59 -10.95 -22.24
N TYR A 173 6.22 -9.86 -22.67
CA TYR A 173 7.23 -9.90 -23.72
C TYR A 173 8.42 -10.78 -23.32
N ALA A 174 8.94 -10.62 -22.11
CA ALA A 174 10.04 -11.43 -21.61
C ALA A 174 9.68 -12.92 -21.57
N GLU A 175 8.47 -13.27 -21.12
CA GLU A 175 7.99 -14.64 -21.13
C GLU A 175 7.91 -15.21 -22.54
N VAL A 176 7.38 -14.47 -23.52
CA VAL A 176 7.30 -14.89 -24.92
C VAL A 176 8.70 -15.13 -25.49
N MET A 177 9.64 -14.23 -25.27
CA MET A 177 11.02 -14.37 -25.77
C MET A 177 11.72 -15.57 -25.14
N PHE A 178 11.53 -15.80 -23.84
CA PHE A 178 12.06 -16.99 -23.19
C PHE A 178 11.50 -18.28 -23.80
N ARG A 179 10.19 -18.35 -24.06
CA ARG A 179 9.54 -19.52 -24.68
C ARG A 179 10.00 -19.76 -26.11
N LEU A 180 10.43 -18.71 -26.82
CA LEU A 180 11.01 -18.80 -28.17
C LEU A 180 12.50 -19.20 -28.17
N GLY A 181 13.13 -19.33 -27.00
CA GLY A 181 14.54 -19.64 -26.84
C GLY A 181 15.47 -18.44 -26.97
N GLU A 182 14.93 -17.23 -26.97
CA GLU A 182 15.66 -15.94 -27.03
C GLU A 182 15.97 -15.42 -25.61
N GLU A 183 16.67 -16.24 -24.82
CA GLU A 183 16.87 -16.00 -23.38
C GLU A 183 17.55 -14.66 -23.09
N ASN A 184 18.53 -14.25 -23.88
CA ASN A 184 19.23 -12.97 -23.68
C ASN A 184 18.30 -11.77 -23.87
N THR A 185 17.33 -11.86 -24.76
CA THR A 185 16.33 -10.81 -25.00
C THR A 185 15.29 -10.81 -23.86
N ALA A 186 14.96 -11.98 -23.33
CA ALA A 186 14.03 -12.11 -22.22
C ALA A 186 14.58 -11.51 -20.91
N LEU A 187 15.90 -11.46 -20.74
CA LEU A 187 16.59 -10.96 -19.54
C LEU A 187 16.99 -9.47 -19.64
N ALA A 188 16.86 -8.85 -20.80
CA ALA A 188 17.23 -7.45 -21.05
C ALA A 188 16.12 -6.48 -20.62
#